data_d06e5db614616e06a56c1ab6ea745354
#
_entry.id   d06e5db614616e06a56c1ab6ea745354
#
_cell.length_a   1.000
_cell.length_b   1.000
_cell.length_c   1.000
_cell.angle_alpha   90.00
_cell.angle_beta   90.00
_cell.angle_gamma   90.00
#
_symmetry.space_group_name_H-M   'P 1'
#
loop_
_entity.id
_entity.type
_entity.pdbx_description
1 polymer ?
#
loop_
_entity_poly.entity_id
_entity_poly.type
_entity_poly.pdbx_seq_one_letter_code
_entity_poly.pdbx_strand_id
1 'polypeptide(L)'
;MEKMVNVYLFGKKYEVPADLTIMRAMEYAGYQLVRGCGCRNGFCGACATIYRIKGDRELKTCLACQTKVEEDMYVATLPFFPLVKQVYDIEKISASQQVMMQLYPEIYACIGCNACTRNCTQDLNVMQYIAYAQRGEFDKCAEESFDCVMCGVCSTRCPAGISHPQVAMLARRINGKYLAPKTAHLEERVQEINNGTFTDLIEALMGKPIEEMKELYNNREIEK
;
A
#
# COMPACT_ATOMS: atom_id res chain seq x y z
N MET A 1 22.21 25.41 -19.78
CA MET A 1 20.85 25.71 -19.26
C MET A 1 20.07 24.40 -19.30
N GLU A 2 19.46 23.99 -18.21
CA GLU A 2 18.60 22.81 -18.21
C GLU A 2 17.38 23.05 -19.12
N LYS A 3 17.02 22.05 -19.90
CA LYS A 3 15.87 22.13 -20.79
C LYS A 3 14.60 22.12 -19.93
N MET A 4 13.79 23.16 -20.02
CA MET A 4 12.49 23.26 -19.36
C MET A 4 11.39 22.74 -20.27
N VAL A 5 10.36 22.12 -19.66
CA VAL A 5 9.17 21.61 -20.36
C VAL A 5 7.90 22.04 -19.63
N ASN A 6 6.84 22.25 -20.41
CA ASN A 6 5.53 22.55 -19.88
C ASN A 6 4.79 21.26 -19.53
N VAL A 7 4.30 21.14 -18.30
CA VAL A 7 3.48 20.02 -17.84
C VAL A 7 2.21 20.52 -17.19
N TYR A 8 1.16 19.72 -17.27
CA TYR A 8 -0.13 20.03 -16.64
C TYR A 8 -0.37 19.03 -15.50
N LEU A 9 -0.13 19.48 -14.27
CA LEU A 9 -0.34 18.69 -13.06
C LEU A 9 -1.71 19.03 -12.47
N PHE A 10 -2.61 18.06 -12.43
CA PHE A 10 -3.98 18.23 -11.90
C PHE A 10 -4.74 19.43 -12.52
N GLY A 11 -4.54 19.63 -13.85
CA GLY A 11 -5.18 20.71 -14.60
C GLY A 11 -4.50 22.07 -14.51
N LYS A 12 -3.41 22.24 -13.75
CA LYS A 12 -2.62 23.46 -13.68
C LYS A 12 -1.32 23.29 -14.47
N LYS A 13 -0.96 24.34 -15.23
CA LYS A 13 0.27 24.38 -16.02
C LYS A 13 1.46 24.76 -15.14
N TYR A 14 2.55 24.04 -15.28
CA TYR A 14 3.86 24.31 -14.65
C TYR A 14 4.97 24.18 -15.68
N GLU A 15 6.03 24.92 -15.49
CA GLU A 15 7.27 24.79 -16.25
C GLU A 15 8.31 24.12 -15.32
N VAL A 16 8.85 22.98 -15.74
CA VAL A 16 9.72 22.13 -14.92
C VAL A 16 10.92 21.62 -15.73
N PRO A 17 12.05 21.29 -15.09
CA PRO A 17 13.18 20.64 -15.77
C PRO A 17 12.77 19.31 -16.42
N ALA A 18 13.21 19.09 -17.68
CA ALA A 18 12.83 17.93 -18.48
C ALA A 18 13.45 16.59 -18.00
N ASP A 19 14.47 16.65 -17.17
CA ASP A 19 15.14 15.47 -16.60
C ASP A 19 14.41 14.89 -15.38
N LEU A 20 13.45 15.64 -14.83
CA LEU A 20 12.69 15.21 -13.67
C LEU A 20 11.71 14.07 -14.02
N THR A 21 11.50 13.18 -13.05
CA THR A 21 10.37 12.26 -13.09
C THR A 21 9.07 12.99 -12.74
N ILE A 22 7.92 12.44 -13.12
CA ILE A 22 6.60 13.02 -12.79
C ILE A 22 6.50 13.32 -11.29
N MET A 23 6.94 12.41 -10.43
CA MET A 23 6.92 12.59 -8.98
C MET A 23 7.78 13.77 -8.54
N ARG A 24 9.01 13.89 -9.06
CA ARG A 24 9.90 15.01 -8.75
C ARG A 24 9.40 16.33 -9.33
N ALA A 25 8.76 16.29 -10.51
CA ALA A 25 8.12 17.47 -11.10
C ALA A 25 6.95 17.98 -10.24
N MET A 26 6.16 17.06 -9.64
CA MET A 26 5.15 17.45 -8.66
C MET A 26 5.77 18.14 -7.43
N GLU A 27 6.83 17.58 -6.87
CA GLU A 27 7.53 18.17 -5.72
C GLU A 27 8.16 19.53 -6.09
N TYR A 28 8.77 19.64 -7.27
CA TYR A 28 9.31 20.90 -7.81
C TYR A 28 8.22 21.98 -7.95
N ALA A 29 7.01 21.57 -8.38
CA ALA A 29 5.84 22.45 -8.47
C ALA A 29 5.21 22.79 -7.10
N GLY A 30 5.77 22.30 -6.00
CA GLY A 30 5.34 22.62 -4.62
C GLY A 30 4.31 21.65 -4.02
N TYR A 31 4.01 20.52 -4.68
CA TYR A 31 3.11 19.52 -4.10
C TYR A 31 3.82 18.71 -3.01
N GLN A 32 3.17 18.59 -1.87
CA GLN A 32 3.61 17.70 -0.79
C GLN A 32 2.98 16.31 -1.02
N LEU A 33 3.82 15.33 -1.30
CA LEU A 33 3.38 13.95 -1.54
C LEU A 33 3.24 13.18 -0.22
N VAL A 34 2.14 13.43 0.49
CA VAL A 34 1.81 12.71 1.74
C VAL A 34 1.27 11.31 1.46
N ARG A 35 0.70 11.10 0.25
CA ARG A 35 0.16 9.81 -0.24
C ARG A 35 0.58 9.63 -1.68
N GLY A 36 0.47 8.39 -2.18
CA GLY A 36 0.86 8.07 -3.55
C GLY A 36 2.38 8.07 -3.76
N CYS A 37 3.15 7.97 -2.70
CA CYS A 37 4.60 7.77 -2.76
C CYS A 37 5.03 6.77 -1.67
N GLY A 38 5.90 5.86 -2.05
CA GLY A 38 6.46 4.86 -1.15
C GLY A 38 7.96 4.74 -1.39
N CYS A 39 8.41 3.66 -2.04
CA CYS A 39 9.84 3.39 -2.28
C CYS A 39 10.56 4.41 -3.15
N ARG A 40 9.84 5.18 -3.98
CA ARG A 40 10.36 6.15 -4.96
C ARG A 40 11.30 5.55 -6.00
N ASN A 41 11.38 4.23 -6.09
CA ASN A 41 12.33 3.50 -6.92
C ASN A 41 11.66 2.40 -7.78
N GLY A 42 10.39 2.57 -8.15
CA GLY A 42 9.69 1.71 -9.09
C GLY A 42 9.19 0.38 -8.54
N PHE A 43 9.45 0.07 -7.27
CA PHE A 43 9.13 -1.24 -6.69
C PHE A 43 7.70 -1.34 -6.15
N CYS A 44 7.25 -0.36 -5.33
CA CYS A 44 6.02 -0.53 -4.55
C CYS A 44 4.72 -0.25 -5.33
N GLY A 45 4.77 0.42 -6.47
CA GLY A 45 3.59 0.77 -7.27
C GLY A 45 2.69 1.88 -6.67
N ALA A 46 2.99 2.38 -5.47
CA ALA A 46 2.15 3.38 -4.78
C ALA A 46 1.99 4.70 -5.57
N CYS A 47 2.95 5.02 -6.43
CA CYS A 47 2.95 6.20 -7.28
C CYS A 47 2.32 5.98 -8.67
N ALA A 48 1.50 4.95 -8.82
CA ALA A 48 0.77 4.70 -10.08
C ALA A 48 -0.04 5.94 -10.47
N THR A 49 0.14 6.37 -11.71
CA THR A 49 -0.35 7.64 -12.23
C THR A 49 -0.82 7.45 -13.67
N ILE A 50 -1.75 8.26 -14.11
CA ILE A 50 -2.17 8.31 -15.51
C ILE A 50 -1.68 9.61 -16.14
N TYR A 51 -1.29 9.50 -17.40
CA TYR A 51 -0.92 10.67 -18.17
C TYR A 51 -1.33 10.52 -19.64
N ARG A 52 -1.34 11.65 -20.33
CA ARG A 52 -1.40 11.73 -21.79
C ARG A 52 -0.55 12.89 -22.26
N ILE A 53 -0.09 12.85 -23.50
CA ILE A 53 0.56 13.97 -24.16
C ILE A 53 -0.47 14.71 -25.01
N LYS A 54 -0.34 16.01 -25.14
CA LYS A 54 -1.22 16.84 -25.97
C LYS A 54 -1.26 16.33 -27.41
N GLY A 55 -2.46 16.16 -27.95
CA GLY A 55 -2.66 15.59 -29.28
C GLY A 55 -2.81 14.06 -29.30
N ASP A 56 -2.35 13.36 -28.25
CA ASP A 56 -2.60 11.93 -28.09
C ASP A 56 -3.95 11.71 -27.40
N ARG A 57 -4.71 10.73 -27.85
CA ARG A 57 -6.00 10.34 -27.26
C ARG A 57 -5.86 9.18 -26.27
N GLU A 58 -4.69 8.54 -26.24
CA GLU A 58 -4.41 7.41 -25.38
C GLU A 58 -4.08 7.88 -23.95
N LEU A 59 -4.77 7.30 -22.95
CA LEU A 59 -4.40 7.43 -21.55
C LEU A 59 -3.42 6.32 -21.18
N LYS A 60 -2.21 6.71 -20.80
CA LYS A 60 -1.15 5.80 -20.39
C LYS A 60 -1.06 5.73 -18.88
N THR A 61 -0.82 4.54 -18.36
CA THR A 61 -0.51 4.33 -16.93
C THR A 61 0.98 4.20 -16.73
N CYS A 62 1.50 4.76 -15.66
CA CYS A 62 2.93 4.70 -15.35
C CYS A 62 3.19 4.78 -13.85
N LEU A 63 4.45 4.55 -13.48
CA LEU A 63 4.94 4.86 -12.14
C LEU A 63 5.58 6.25 -12.13
N ALA A 64 4.97 7.19 -11.43
CA ALA A 64 5.42 8.60 -11.41
C ALA A 64 6.86 8.77 -10.93
N CYS A 65 7.40 7.84 -10.14
CA CYS A 65 8.79 7.87 -9.70
C CYS A 65 9.80 7.39 -10.74
N GLN A 66 9.36 6.79 -11.85
CA GLN A 66 10.22 6.26 -12.91
C GLN A 66 10.04 7.00 -14.24
N THR A 67 8.85 7.50 -14.53
CA THR A 67 8.53 8.13 -15.81
C THR A 67 8.96 9.60 -15.78
N LYS A 68 9.78 10.00 -16.75
CA LYS A 68 10.20 11.38 -16.95
C LYS A 68 9.05 12.22 -17.53
N VAL A 69 9.09 13.51 -17.24
CA VAL A 69 8.16 14.47 -17.84
C VAL A 69 8.52 14.77 -19.28
N GLU A 70 7.51 15.03 -20.08
CA GLU A 70 7.63 15.42 -21.48
C GLU A 70 6.84 16.72 -21.74
N GLU A 71 7.18 17.40 -22.84
CA GLU A 71 6.47 18.63 -23.23
C GLU A 71 4.98 18.38 -23.42
N ASP A 72 4.15 19.27 -22.91
CA ASP A 72 2.69 19.21 -22.97
C ASP A 72 2.08 17.91 -22.39
N MET A 73 2.75 17.32 -21.39
CA MET A 73 2.24 16.15 -20.66
C MET A 73 1.15 16.55 -19.65
N TYR A 74 -0.01 15.94 -19.74
CA TYR A 74 -1.12 16.06 -18.79
C TYR A 74 -1.09 14.90 -17.81
N VAL A 75 -0.96 15.20 -16.54
CA VAL A 75 -0.81 14.21 -15.47
C VAL A 75 -1.98 14.29 -14.50
N ALA A 76 -2.54 13.13 -14.15
CA ALA A 76 -3.50 13.00 -13.07
C ALA A 76 -3.14 11.75 -12.25
N THR A 77 -3.14 11.88 -10.93
CA THR A 77 -3.02 10.68 -10.07
C THR A 77 -4.25 9.81 -10.29
N LEU A 78 -4.06 8.51 -10.19
CA LEU A 78 -5.18 7.61 -10.06
C LEU A 78 -5.95 8.03 -8.80
N PRO A 79 -7.22 8.37 -8.91
CA PRO A 79 -7.98 8.76 -7.75
C PRO A 79 -7.99 7.59 -6.77
N PHE A 80 -7.51 7.82 -5.55
CA PHE A 80 -7.74 6.89 -4.44
C PHE A 80 -9.22 6.88 -4.03
N PHE A 81 -10.08 7.50 -4.81
CA PHE A 81 -11.49 7.69 -4.56
C PHE A 81 -12.35 7.23 -5.73
N PRO A 82 -13.46 6.56 -5.40
CA PRO A 82 -13.84 6.20 -4.04
C PRO A 82 -13.50 4.74 -3.73
N LEU A 83 -12.38 4.49 -3.07
CA LEU A 83 -12.21 3.23 -2.39
C LEU A 83 -13.11 3.26 -1.16
N VAL A 84 -14.21 2.56 -1.20
CA VAL A 84 -15.09 2.42 -0.04
C VAL A 84 -14.33 1.69 1.05
N LYS A 85 -13.92 2.44 2.07
CA LYS A 85 -13.32 1.87 3.27
C LYS A 85 -14.39 1.78 4.34
N GLN A 86 -14.85 0.56 4.60
CA GLN A 86 -15.81 0.33 5.68
C GLN A 86 -15.16 0.49 7.05
N VAL A 87 -15.94 1.01 7.99
CA VAL A 87 -15.55 1.08 9.40
C VAL A 87 -16.12 -0.13 10.12
N TYR A 88 -15.27 -0.87 10.77
CA TYR A 88 -15.64 -2.06 11.54
C TYR A 88 -14.75 -2.22 12.76
N ASP A 89 -15.27 -2.90 13.77
CA ASP A 89 -14.52 -3.32 14.94
C ASP A 89 -14.16 -4.80 14.77
N ILE A 90 -12.86 -5.09 14.68
CA ILE A 90 -12.38 -6.46 14.45
C ILE A 90 -12.79 -7.41 15.59
N GLU A 91 -13.01 -6.91 16.81
CA GLU A 91 -13.43 -7.72 17.95
C GLU A 91 -14.92 -8.15 17.87
N LYS A 92 -15.72 -7.46 17.05
CA LYS A 92 -17.17 -7.67 16.91
C LYS A 92 -17.57 -8.41 15.64
N ILE A 93 -16.63 -8.74 14.79
CA ILE A 93 -16.88 -9.50 13.55
C ILE A 93 -16.36 -10.93 13.71
N SER A 94 -16.88 -11.84 12.90
CA SER A 94 -16.45 -13.24 12.85
C SER A 94 -15.76 -13.57 11.54
N ALA A 95 -15.02 -14.68 11.49
CA ALA A 95 -14.44 -15.21 10.26
C ALA A 95 -15.51 -15.92 9.41
N SER A 96 -16.49 -15.17 8.93
CA SER A 96 -17.61 -15.71 8.13
C SER A 96 -17.80 -14.96 6.81
N GLN A 97 -18.29 -15.66 5.80
CA GLN A 97 -18.64 -15.08 4.50
C GLN A 97 -19.64 -13.92 4.65
N GLN A 98 -20.57 -14.00 5.61
CA GLN A 98 -21.57 -12.97 5.86
C GLN A 98 -20.94 -11.61 6.18
N VAL A 99 -19.78 -11.58 6.84
CA VAL A 99 -19.05 -10.34 7.11
C VAL A 99 -18.63 -9.65 5.80
N MET A 100 -18.16 -10.42 4.81
CA MET A 100 -17.87 -9.86 3.49
C MET A 100 -19.11 -9.34 2.79
N MET A 101 -20.23 -10.06 2.87
CA MET A 101 -21.50 -9.63 2.28
C MET A 101 -22.01 -8.33 2.91
N GLN A 102 -21.80 -8.13 4.20
CA GLN A 102 -22.25 -6.94 4.92
C GLN A 102 -21.36 -5.73 4.67
N LEU A 103 -20.04 -5.93 4.68
CA LEU A 103 -19.07 -4.83 4.61
C LEU A 103 -18.70 -4.46 3.16
N TYR A 104 -18.62 -5.44 2.26
CA TYR A 104 -18.21 -5.24 0.86
C TYR A 104 -19.10 -6.02 -0.11
N PRO A 105 -20.41 -5.74 -0.15
CA PRO A 105 -21.35 -6.46 -1.02
C PRO A 105 -21.00 -6.36 -2.50
N GLU A 106 -20.28 -5.30 -2.93
CA GLU A 106 -19.88 -5.09 -4.31
C GLU A 106 -18.99 -6.20 -4.88
N ILE A 107 -18.32 -7.01 -4.05
CA ILE A 107 -17.53 -8.14 -4.56
C ILE A 107 -18.37 -9.16 -5.30
N TYR A 108 -19.65 -9.30 -4.93
CA TYR A 108 -20.58 -10.24 -5.57
C TYR A 108 -21.10 -9.75 -6.94
N ALA A 109 -20.84 -8.48 -7.30
CA ALA A 109 -21.09 -7.94 -8.63
C ALA A 109 -19.92 -8.17 -9.61
N CYS A 110 -18.90 -8.92 -9.22
CA CYS A 110 -17.74 -9.22 -10.06
C CYS A 110 -18.17 -9.99 -11.31
N ILE A 111 -17.85 -9.44 -12.49
CA ILE A 111 -18.16 -10.04 -13.80
C ILE A 111 -17.00 -10.90 -14.38
N GLY A 112 -15.92 -11.11 -13.63
CA GLY A 112 -14.79 -11.93 -14.05
C GLY A 112 -13.95 -11.35 -15.20
N CYS A 113 -13.97 -10.03 -15.43
CA CYS A 113 -13.29 -9.40 -16.57
C CYS A 113 -11.76 -9.40 -16.48
N ASN A 114 -11.19 -9.74 -15.34
CA ASN A 114 -9.75 -9.82 -15.04
C ASN A 114 -8.96 -8.49 -15.22
N ALA A 115 -9.65 -7.35 -15.32
CA ALA A 115 -8.98 -6.05 -15.45
C ALA A 115 -8.12 -5.72 -14.22
N CYS A 116 -8.57 -6.13 -13.03
CA CYS A 116 -7.86 -5.91 -11.77
C CYS A 116 -6.49 -6.63 -11.73
N THR A 117 -6.42 -7.91 -12.09
CA THR A 117 -5.17 -8.70 -12.14
C THR A 117 -4.22 -8.14 -13.19
N ARG A 118 -4.72 -7.85 -14.41
CA ARG A 118 -3.88 -7.35 -15.50
C ARG A 118 -3.23 -5.99 -15.21
N ASN A 119 -3.81 -5.20 -14.31
CA ASN A 119 -3.30 -3.89 -13.94
C ASN A 119 -2.64 -3.86 -12.55
N CYS A 120 -2.42 -4.99 -11.93
CA CYS A 120 -1.75 -5.05 -10.64
C CYS A 120 -0.28 -4.68 -10.78
N THR A 121 0.19 -3.71 -9.99
CA THR A 121 1.59 -3.25 -9.99
C THR A 121 2.54 -4.20 -9.27
N GLN A 122 1.98 -5.20 -8.57
CA GLN A 122 2.71 -6.23 -7.83
C GLN A 122 2.48 -7.64 -8.41
N ASP A 123 1.92 -7.71 -9.62
CA ASP A 123 1.61 -8.96 -10.34
C ASP A 123 0.74 -9.96 -9.55
N LEU A 124 -0.07 -9.45 -8.60
CA LEU A 124 -0.97 -10.28 -7.81
C LEU A 124 -2.16 -10.75 -8.63
N ASN A 125 -2.64 -11.96 -8.36
CA ASN A 125 -3.86 -12.48 -8.94
C ASN A 125 -5.10 -11.92 -8.22
N VAL A 126 -5.36 -10.62 -8.48
CA VAL A 126 -6.38 -9.83 -7.77
C VAL A 126 -7.78 -10.45 -7.90
N MET A 127 -8.14 -10.93 -9.11
CA MET A 127 -9.43 -11.55 -9.33
C MET A 127 -9.58 -12.82 -8.47
N GLN A 128 -8.51 -13.59 -8.31
CA GLN A 128 -8.52 -14.82 -7.53
C GLN A 128 -8.71 -14.55 -6.03
N TYR A 129 -8.02 -13.55 -5.46
CA TYR A 129 -8.23 -13.26 -4.06
C TYR A 129 -9.63 -12.66 -3.77
N ILE A 130 -10.25 -11.96 -4.73
CA ILE A 130 -11.66 -11.58 -4.61
C ILE A 130 -12.57 -12.81 -4.63
N ALA A 131 -12.30 -13.78 -5.49
CA ALA A 131 -13.05 -15.04 -5.52
C ALA A 131 -12.92 -15.82 -4.19
N TYR A 132 -11.76 -15.80 -3.55
CA TYR A 132 -11.58 -16.37 -2.20
C TYR A 132 -12.40 -15.59 -1.15
N ALA A 133 -12.36 -14.27 -1.20
CA ALA A 133 -13.14 -13.42 -0.29
C ALA A 133 -14.65 -13.65 -0.42
N GLN A 134 -15.16 -13.82 -1.66
CA GLN A 134 -16.57 -14.16 -1.93
C GLN A 134 -17.00 -15.47 -1.26
N ARG A 135 -16.11 -16.45 -1.15
CA ARG A 135 -16.38 -17.75 -0.54
C ARG A 135 -16.08 -17.82 0.95
N GLY A 136 -15.50 -16.73 1.53
CA GLY A 136 -15.07 -16.72 2.93
C GLY A 136 -13.78 -17.50 3.20
N GLU A 137 -13.00 -17.83 2.16
CA GLU A 137 -11.69 -18.48 2.25
C GLU A 137 -10.62 -17.43 2.58
N PHE A 138 -10.67 -16.92 3.82
CA PHE A 138 -9.86 -15.75 4.23
C PHE A 138 -8.36 -16.07 4.33
N ASP A 139 -8.01 -17.29 4.67
CA ASP A 139 -6.64 -17.79 4.67
C ASP A 139 -6.00 -17.66 3.28
N LYS A 140 -6.65 -18.22 2.27
CA LYS A 140 -6.19 -18.15 0.87
C LYS A 140 -6.22 -16.71 0.33
N CYS A 141 -7.26 -15.94 0.69
CA CYS A 141 -7.34 -14.54 0.31
C CYS A 141 -6.20 -13.73 0.92
N ALA A 142 -5.85 -13.99 2.18
CA ALA A 142 -4.76 -13.33 2.89
C ALA A 142 -3.40 -13.65 2.26
N GLU A 143 -3.15 -14.91 1.93
CA GLU A 143 -1.93 -15.38 1.28
C GLU A 143 -1.77 -14.74 -0.10
N GLU A 144 -2.76 -14.89 -0.99
CA GLU A 144 -2.73 -14.35 -2.36
C GLU A 144 -2.61 -12.83 -2.42
N SER A 145 -3.10 -12.12 -1.42
CA SER A 145 -3.06 -10.66 -1.34
C SER A 145 -1.96 -10.09 -0.45
N PHE A 146 -1.06 -10.93 0.09
CA PHE A 146 -0.12 -10.50 1.13
C PHE A 146 0.75 -9.31 0.69
N ASP A 147 1.29 -9.36 -0.52
CA ASP A 147 2.17 -8.33 -1.08
C ASP A 147 1.42 -7.10 -1.63
N CYS A 148 0.10 -6.99 -1.37
CA CYS A 148 -0.68 -5.85 -1.84
C CYS A 148 -0.26 -4.55 -1.14
N VAL A 149 0.31 -3.62 -1.91
CA VAL A 149 0.74 -2.28 -1.46
C VAL A 149 -0.40 -1.25 -1.44
N MET A 150 -1.65 -1.67 -1.65
CA MET A 150 -2.86 -0.83 -1.60
C MET A 150 -2.84 0.38 -2.56
N CYS A 151 -2.18 0.27 -3.70
CA CYS A 151 -2.09 1.36 -4.69
C CYS A 151 -3.44 1.77 -5.32
N GLY A 152 -4.46 0.90 -5.29
CA GLY A 152 -5.82 1.20 -5.76
C GLY A 152 -6.04 1.06 -7.27
N VAL A 153 -5.02 0.75 -8.07
CA VAL A 153 -5.14 0.65 -9.54
C VAL A 153 -6.22 -0.36 -9.96
N CYS A 154 -6.27 -1.52 -9.30
CA CYS A 154 -7.27 -2.54 -9.55
C CYS A 154 -8.71 -2.02 -9.36
N SER A 155 -8.95 -1.21 -8.34
CA SER A 155 -10.27 -0.65 -8.04
C SER A 155 -10.70 0.41 -9.05
N THR A 156 -9.77 1.25 -9.52
CA THR A 156 -10.08 2.29 -10.52
C THR A 156 -10.42 1.70 -11.89
N ARG A 157 -10.00 0.47 -12.16
CA ARG A 157 -10.27 -0.25 -13.41
C ARG A 157 -11.46 -1.20 -13.32
N CYS A 158 -12.08 -1.31 -12.15
CA CYS A 158 -13.17 -2.25 -11.91
C CYS A 158 -14.52 -1.66 -12.35
N PRO A 159 -15.21 -2.28 -13.32
CA PRO A 159 -16.55 -1.81 -13.73
C PRO A 159 -17.61 -2.04 -12.65
N ALA A 160 -17.37 -2.97 -11.70
CA ALA A 160 -18.27 -3.24 -10.58
C ALA A 160 -17.97 -2.38 -9.34
N GLY A 161 -16.99 -1.46 -9.40
CA GLY A 161 -16.65 -0.56 -8.30
C GLY A 161 -16.07 -1.25 -7.05
N ILE A 162 -15.49 -2.43 -7.21
CA ILE A 162 -14.96 -3.22 -6.08
C ILE A 162 -13.74 -2.53 -5.46
N SER A 163 -13.75 -2.43 -4.13
CA SER A 163 -12.64 -1.89 -3.33
C SER A 163 -11.61 -2.97 -2.99
N HIS A 164 -11.00 -3.60 -4.00
CA HIS A 164 -10.11 -4.76 -3.88
C HIS A 164 -9.08 -4.66 -2.74
N PRO A 165 -8.30 -3.56 -2.58
CA PRO A 165 -7.31 -3.49 -1.52
C PRO A 165 -7.93 -3.50 -0.12
N GLN A 166 -9.12 -2.94 0.06
CA GLN A 166 -9.81 -2.91 1.34
C GLN A 166 -10.39 -4.29 1.69
N VAL A 167 -10.93 -4.99 0.70
CA VAL A 167 -11.36 -6.40 0.84
C VAL A 167 -10.20 -7.28 1.26
N ALA A 168 -9.06 -7.17 0.58
CA ALA A 168 -7.83 -7.88 0.93
C ALA A 168 -7.36 -7.57 2.35
N MET A 169 -7.39 -6.30 2.75
CA MET A 169 -7.02 -5.87 4.10
C MET A 169 -7.94 -6.48 5.17
N LEU A 170 -9.25 -6.49 4.93
CA LEU A 170 -10.20 -7.12 5.85
C LEU A 170 -9.92 -8.62 5.96
N ALA A 171 -9.74 -9.32 4.85
CA ALA A 171 -9.44 -10.76 4.85
C ALA A 171 -8.15 -11.08 5.61
N ARG A 172 -7.07 -10.32 5.40
CA ARG A 172 -5.81 -10.47 6.14
C ARG A 172 -5.97 -10.24 7.64
N ARG A 173 -6.79 -9.25 8.04
CA ARG A 173 -7.08 -8.99 9.46
C ARG A 173 -7.89 -10.10 10.09
N ILE A 174 -8.91 -10.60 9.39
CA ILE A 174 -9.71 -11.74 9.86
C ILE A 174 -8.84 -12.98 9.98
N ASN A 175 -8.02 -13.26 8.98
CA ASN A 175 -7.09 -14.39 9.02
C ASN A 175 -6.14 -14.29 10.21
N GLY A 176 -5.45 -13.18 10.38
CA GLY A 176 -4.49 -12.98 11.47
C GLY A 176 -5.11 -13.02 12.86
N LYS A 177 -6.37 -12.56 13.00
CA LYS A 177 -7.06 -12.55 14.29
C LYS A 177 -7.64 -13.92 14.67
N TYR A 178 -8.26 -14.63 13.72
CA TYR A 178 -9.14 -15.75 13.99
C TYR A 178 -8.69 -17.10 13.42
N LEU A 179 -7.91 -17.11 12.35
CA LEU A 179 -7.60 -18.34 11.63
C LEU A 179 -6.12 -18.73 11.67
N ALA A 180 -5.23 -17.75 11.60
CA ALA A 180 -3.79 -18.02 11.64
C ALA A 180 -3.37 -18.60 13.01
N PRO A 181 -2.46 -19.59 13.01
CA PRO A 181 -1.95 -20.14 14.27
C PRO A 181 -1.21 -19.06 15.05
N LYS A 182 -1.41 -19.04 16.35
CA LYS A 182 -0.65 -18.16 17.26
C LYS A 182 0.76 -18.70 17.42
N THR A 183 1.72 -17.78 17.50
CA THR A 183 3.13 -18.11 17.61
C THR A 183 3.52 -18.21 19.08
N ALA A 184 3.89 -19.41 19.52
CA ALA A 184 4.18 -19.69 20.94
C ALA A 184 5.26 -18.76 21.52
N HIS A 185 6.36 -18.54 20.79
CA HIS A 185 7.44 -17.65 21.25
C HIS A 185 7.00 -16.18 21.40
N LEU A 186 5.97 -15.73 20.67
CA LEU A 186 5.42 -14.39 20.85
C LEU A 186 4.62 -14.32 22.14
N GLU A 187 3.82 -15.34 22.44
CA GLU A 187 3.06 -15.41 23.71
C GLU A 187 4.00 -15.45 24.92
N GLU A 188 5.08 -16.25 24.87
CA GLU A 188 6.13 -16.28 25.88
C GLU A 188 6.76 -14.90 26.08
N ARG A 189 7.15 -14.22 24.99
CA ARG A 189 7.74 -12.88 25.06
C ARG A 189 6.80 -11.86 25.67
N VAL A 190 5.51 -11.90 25.30
CA VAL A 190 4.48 -11.01 25.90
C VAL A 190 4.33 -11.29 27.40
N GLN A 191 4.37 -12.56 27.82
CA GLN A 191 4.32 -12.91 29.23
C GLN A 191 5.56 -12.42 30.00
N GLU A 192 6.76 -12.58 29.44
CA GLU A 192 8.00 -12.05 30.02
C GLU A 192 7.94 -10.53 30.23
N ILE A 193 7.43 -9.78 29.23
CA ILE A 193 7.25 -8.33 29.32
C ILE A 193 6.24 -7.99 30.43
N ASN A 194 5.10 -8.65 30.44
CA ASN A 194 4.05 -8.40 31.44
C ASN A 194 4.50 -8.74 32.86
N ASN A 195 5.35 -9.75 33.02
CA ASN A 195 5.92 -10.17 34.31
C ASN A 195 7.11 -9.29 34.74
N GLY A 196 7.51 -8.30 33.92
CA GLY A 196 8.60 -7.40 34.25
C GLY A 196 10.00 -8.02 34.13
N THR A 197 10.17 -9.13 33.43
CA THR A 197 11.43 -9.85 33.29
C THR A 197 12.58 -8.96 32.82
N PHE A 198 12.29 -7.95 32.01
CA PHE A 198 13.29 -7.03 31.46
C PHE A 198 13.36 -5.69 32.18
N THR A 199 12.53 -5.45 33.19
CA THR A 199 12.41 -4.13 33.86
C THR A 199 13.72 -3.70 34.50
N ASP A 200 14.34 -4.57 35.29
CA ASP A 200 15.61 -4.27 35.98
C ASP A 200 16.74 -3.98 35.00
N LEU A 201 16.80 -4.72 33.88
CA LEU A 201 17.81 -4.52 32.84
C LEU A 201 17.63 -3.18 32.10
N ILE A 202 16.37 -2.81 31.83
CA ILE A 202 16.04 -1.53 31.18
C ILE A 202 16.34 -0.37 32.12
N GLU A 203 15.97 -0.44 33.40
CA GLU A 203 16.26 0.59 34.39
C GLU A 203 17.78 0.75 34.62
N ALA A 204 18.51 -0.36 34.71
CA ALA A 204 19.97 -0.34 34.80
C ALA A 204 20.63 0.29 33.58
N LEU A 205 20.09 0.05 32.38
CA LEU A 205 20.58 0.66 31.15
C LEU A 205 20.27 2.17 31.11
N MET A 206 19.04 2.55 31.45
CA MET A 206 18.61 3.95 31.46
C MET A 206 19.36 4.81 32.49
N GLY A 207 19.86 4.21 33.55
CA GLY A 207 20.67 4.88 34.57
C GLY A 207 22.14 5.12 34.16
N LYS A 208 22.60 4.58 33.02
CA LYS A 208 23.99 4.68 32.60
C LYS A 208 24.31 6.00 31.88
N PRO A 209 25.56 6.51 32.03
CA PRO A 209 26.05 7.64 31.24
C PRO A 209 26.04 7.29 29.73
N ILE A 210 25.87 8.31 28.89
CA ILE A 210 25.81 8.15 27.41
C ILE A 210 27.09 7.46 26.87
N GLU A 211 28.25 7.75 27.42
CA GLU A 211 29.53 7.16 26.95
C GLU A 211 29.58 5.65 27.24
N GLU A 212 29.13 5.21 28.40
CA GLU A 212 29.06 3.80 28.74
C GLU A 212 28.00 3.07 27.83
N MET A 213 26.89 3.71 27.55
CA MET A 213 25.90 3.16 26.59
C MET A 213 26.47 3.01 25.20
N LYS A 214 27.30 3.95 24.72
CA LYS A 214 28.00 3.86 23.44
C LYS A 214 28.98 2.70 23.40
N GLU A 215 29.74 2.48 24.49
CA GLU A 215 30.65 1.34 24.60
C GLU A 215 29.89 0.01 24.55
N LEU A 216 28.82 -0.13 25.31
CA LEU A 216 27.95 -1.32 25.28
C LEU A 216 27.38 -1.56 23.89
N TYR A 217 26.93 -0.51 23.22
CA TYR A 217 26.39 -0.61 21.85
C TYR A 217 27.46 -1.08 20.86
N ASN A 218 28.67 -0.56 20.95
CA ASN A 218 29.77 -0.91 20.03
C ASN A 218 30.31 -2.34 20.27
N ASN A 219 30.23 -2.82 21.51
CA ASN A 219 30.72 -4.14 21.91
C ASN A 219 29.65 -5.23 21.89
N ARG A 220 28.40 -4.90 21.45
CA ARG A 220 27.33 -5.90 21.36
C ARG A 220 27.65 -7.00 20.36
N GLU A 221 27.23 -8.21 20.65
CA GLU A 221 27.25 -9.30 19.69
C GLU A 221 26.28 -8.95 18.54
N ILE A 222 26.79 -8.91 17.33
CA ILE A 222 25.98 -8.70 16.11
C ILE A 222 25.85 -10.05 15.45
N GLU A 223 24.62 -10.52 15.27
CA GLU A 223 24.34 -11.72 14.48
C GLU A 223 24.90 -11.51 13.06
N LYS A 224 25.64 -12.51 12.58
CA LYS A 224 26.27 -12.48 11.25
C LYS A 224 25.32 -13.03 10.21
#